data_c536cee715cbd425861ba1e48f0a1b38
#
_entry.id   c536cee715cbd425861ba1e48f0a1b38
#
_cell.length_a   1.000
_cell.length_b   1.000
_cell.length_c   1.000
_cell.angle_alpha   90.00
_cell.angle_beta   90.00
_cell.angle_gamma   90.00
#
_symmetry.space_group_name_H-M   'P 1'
#
loop_
_entity.id
_entity.type
_entity.pdbx_description
1 polymer ?
#
loop_
_entity_poly.entity_id
_entity_poly.type
_entity_poly.pdbx_seq_one_letter_code
_entity_poly.pdbx_strand_id
1 'polypeptide(L)'
;MKNLLSFILLFAVTLSVYGQINVDNYRQIEYKNWNSNQVQIKHQLNQLKAQWATSDNISMDLNLLMNVEATGYAAIFNVRQIAKTSLDVNTLLNERIEAFKKGLIANGIGASDIVVEVISQVPIYGLSNFKKIFSKSQNEVPIGFELHKNITVVFTKYDLLNDVVFEASKHEIYDLVKVDYFAENPYQYYDTMRQILTSYIDKLEKRYGEVGLELDSFDRMLSEKTSAVYPISRYTSYSGLTRMSYDELLDKNQELISGVRTVVSPSMYYDYLPFDNFDVILHPKVIKPSIQYTMNMKITFTKKKPTAVKTITKTEVEKKFFMITDDGQVKLIDVIK
;
A
#
# COMPACT_ATOMS: atom_id res chain seq x y z
N MET A 1 21.70 32.42 -47.44
CA MET A 1 22.21 31.89 -46.16
C MET A 1 21.63 32.56 -44.90
N LYS A 2 21.21 33.85 -44.92
CA LYS A 2 20.61 34.53 -43.76
C LYS A 2 19.19 34.00 -43.36
N ASN A 3 18.43 33.51 -44.35
CA ASN A 3 17.06 33.05 -44.07
C ASN A 3 16.96 31.61 -43.53
N LEU A 4 18.05 30.82 -43.69
CA LEU A 4 18.08 29.44 -43.18
C LEU A 4 18.37 29.37 -41.64
N LEU A 5 19.19 30.34 -41.15
CA LEU A 5 19.50 30.46 -39.72
C LEU A 5 18.30 30.96 -38.91
N SER A 6 17.47 31.83 -39.47
CA SER A 6 16.24 32.33 -38.82
C SER A 6 15.20 31.21 -38.63
N PHE A 7 15.12 30.28 -39.57
CA PHE A 7 14.15 29.18 -39.47
C PHE A 7 14.59 28.11 -38.46
N ILE A 8 15.89 27.85 -38.33
CA ILE A 8 16.42 26.90 -37.31
C ILE A 8 16.27 27.48 -35.90
N LEU A 9 16.44 28.81 -35.73
CA LEU A 9 16.26 29.44 -34.42
C LEU A 9 14.77 29.46 -33.97
N LEU A 10 13.85 29.63 -34.94
CA LEU A 10 12.41 29.59 -34.65
C LEU A 10 11.93 28.18 -34.27
N PHE A 11 12.52 27.13 -34.86
CA PHE A 11 12.17 25.75 -34.54
C PHE A 11 12.75 25.28 -33.20
N ALA A 12 13.93 25.80 -32.82
CA ALA A 12 14.53 25.50 -31.50
C ALA A 12 13.77 26.15 -30.34
N VAL A 13 13.20 27.34 -30.55
CA VAL A 13 12.40 28.08 -29.55
C VAL A 13 11.00 27.44 -29.37
N THR A 14 10.41 26.87 -30.44
CA THR A 14 9.09 26.23 -30.36
C THR A 14 9.16 24.85 -29.68
N LEU A 15 10.29 24.11 -29.77
CA LEU A 15 10.49 22.82 -29.08
C LEU A 15 10.71 23.00 -27.57
N SER A 16 11.31 24.12 -27.14
CA SER A 16 11.50 24.40 -25.70
C SER A 16 10.21 24.86 -24.99
N VAL A 17 9.24 25.42 -25.72
CA VAL A 17 7.98 25.89 -25.15
C VAL A 17 6.97 24.74 -24.94
N TYR A 18 7.01 23.69 -25.79
CA TYR A 18 6.11 22.55 -25.62
C TYR A 18 6.51 21.59 -24.46
N GLY A 19 7.79 21.59 -24.05
CA GLY A 19 8.26 20.78 -22.93
C GLY A 19 7.95 21.36 -21.55
N GLN A 20 7.78 22.71 -21.45
CA GLN A 20 7.53 23.39 -20.17
C GLN A 20 6.04 23.53 -19.81
N ILE A 21 5.14 23.50 -20.78
CA ILE A 21 3.71 23.73 -20.54
C ILE A 21 3.02 22.57 -19.81
N ASN A 22 3.54 21.33 -19.91
CA ASN A 22 2.90 20.17 -19.27
C ASN A 22 3.29 19.94 -17.81
N VAL A 23 4.43 20.44 -17.35
CA VAL A 23 4.90 20.24 -15.97
C VAL A 23 4.34 21.33 -15.03
N ASP A 24 4.25 22.55 -15.50
CA ASP A 24 3.75 23.68 -14.67
C ASP A 24 2.23 23.68 -14.51
N ASN A 25 1.47 23.17 -15.48
CA ASN A 25 0.02 23.03 -15.34
C ASN A 25 -0.39 21.96 -14.32
N TYR A 26 0.34 20.86 -14.22
CA TYR A 26 0.08 19.85 -13.18
C TYR A 26 0.40 20.40 -11.78
N ARG A 27 1.49 21.13 -11.62
CA ARG A 27 1.85 21.77 -10.34
C ARG A 27 0.91 22.92 -9.94
N GLN A 28 0.44 23.73 -10.87
CA GLN A 28 -0.46 24.84 -10.55
C GLN A 28 -1.89 24.39 -10.19
N ILE A 29 -2.37 23.29 -10.73
CA ILE A 29 -3.69 22.74 -10.36
C ILE A 29 -3.63 22.13 -8.96
N GLU A 30 -2.54 21.49 -8.58
CA GLU A 30 -2.35 20.99 -7.21
C GLU A 30 -2.17 22.13 -6.18
N TYR A 31 -1.38 23.15 -6.47
CA TYR A 31 -1.10 24.24 -5.52
C TYR A 31 -2.30 25.13 -5.19
N LYS A 32 -3.27 25.28 -6.05
CA LYS A 32 -4.48 26.09 -5.79
C LYS A 32 -5.46 25.43 -4.82
N ASN A 33 -5.40 24.13 -4.65
CA ASN A 33 -6.32 23.39 -3.78
C ASN A 33 -5.78 23.12 -2.36
N TRP A 34 -4.61 23.66 -1.99
CA TRP A 34 -3.83 23.23 -0.83
C TRP A 34 -4.03 24.04 0.46
N ASN A 35 -4.96 24.95 0.53
CA ASN A 35 -5.00 25.96 1.60
C ASN A 35 -5.97 25.71 2.75
N SER A 36 -6.44 24.50 2.98
CA SER A 36 -7.21 24.23 4.21
C SER A 36 -6.97 22.82 4.75
N ASN A 37 -6.79 22.71 6.08
CA ASN A 37 -6.91 21.47 6.84
C ASN A 37 -8.35 20.91 6.82
N GLN A 38 -9.14 21.25 5.83
CA GLN A 38 -10.52 20.84 5.69
C GLN A 38 -10.60 19.56 4.87
N VAL A 39 -11.52 18.71 5.25
CA VAL A 39 -11.99 17.57 4.47
C VAL A 39 -12.38 18.09 3.08
N GLN A 40 -11.59 17.75 2.06
CA GLN A 40 -11.98 18.04 0.68
C GLN A 40 -12.98 16.98 0.23
N ILE A 41 -14.25 17.33 0.27
CA ILE A 41 -15.30 16.54 -0.37
C ILE A 41 -15.28 16.92 -1.85
N LYS A 42 -14.65 16.11 -2.67
CA LYS A 42 -14.72 16.25 -4.12
C LYS A 42 -16.14 15.87 -4.55
N HIS A 43 -16.99 16.87 -4.74
CA HIS A 43 -18.25 16.67 -5.43
C HIS A 43 -17.98 16.49 -6.93
N GLN A 44 -17.49 15.35 -7.34
CA GLN A 44 -17.65 14.93 -8.72
C GLN A 44 -19.07 14.40 -8.88
N LEU A 45 -19.99 15.33 -9.16
CA LEU A 45 -21.39 15.03 -9.51
C LEU A 45 -21.53 14.03 -10.68
N ASN A 46 -20.46 13.75 -11.41
CA ASN A 46 -20.44 12.85 -12.55
C ASN A 46 -20.16 11.37 -12.21
N GLN A 47 -19.91 11.04 -10.94
CA GLN A 47 -19.63 9.67 -10.55
C GLN A 47 -20.41 9.16 -9.32
N LEU A 48 -21.49 9.80 -8.95
CA LEU A 48 -22.52 9.10 -8.22
C LEU A 48 -23.04 8.02 -9.15
N LYS A 49 -22.35 6.89 -9.19
CA LYS A 49 -22.86 5.66 -9.83
C LYS A 49 -24.00 5.10 -8.98
N ALA A 50 -25.10 5.87 -8.90
CA ALA A 50 -26.37 5.26 -8.58
C ALA A 50 -26.68 4.32 -9.74
N GLN A 51 -26.22 3.07 -9.66
CA GLN A 51 -26.64 2.03 -10.59
C GLN A 51 -28.10 1.72 -10.28
N TRP A 52 -29.02 2.33 -11.03
CA TRP A 52 -30.42 1.96 -11.07
C TRP A 52 -30.51 0.59 -11.73
N ALA A 53 -30.32 -0.49 -10.95
CA ALA A 53 -30.40 -1.82 -11.53
C ALA A 53 -31.86 -2.22 -11.82
N THR A 54 -32.81 -1.77 -10.97
CA THR A 54 -34.25 -2.00 -11.12
C THR A 54 -35.03 -0.92 -10.37
N SER A 55 -36.34 -0.79 -10.64
CA SER A 55 -37.24 0.12 -9.89
C SER A 55 -37.30 -0.12 -8.37
N ASP A 56 -36.78 -1.25 -7.91
CA ASP A 56 -36.92 -1.71 -6.53
C ASP A 56 -35.63 -1.59 -5.69
N ASN A 57 -34.48 -1.29 -6.31
CA ASN A 57 -33.19 -1.21 -5.62
C ASN A 57 -32.40 0.04 -5.97
N ILE A 58 -31.83 0.68 -4.96
CA ILE A 58 -30.92 1.81 -5.09
C ILE A 58 -29.62 1.42 -4.40
N SER A 59 -28.49 1.54 -5.10
CA SER A 59 -27.16 1.33 -4.52
C SER A 59 -26.36 2.63 -4.54
N MET A 60 -25.70 2.92 -3.43
CA MET A 60 -24.69 3.97 -3.29
C MET A 60 -23.36 3.31 -2.97
N ASP A 61 -22.32 3.69 -3.69
CA ASP A 61 -20.96 3.20 -3.52
C ASP A 61 -20.06 4.39 -3.24
N LEU A 62 -19.50 4.45 -2.04
CA LEU A 62 -18.71 5.58 -1.55
C LEU A 62 -17.29 5.12 -1.24
N ASN A 63 -16.32 5.86 -1.78
CA ASN A 63 -14.90 5.60 -1.59
C ASN A 63 -14.27 6.74 -0.79
N LEU A 64 -13.60 6.40 0.30
CA LEU A 64 -12.88 7.34 1.14
C LEU A 64 -11.40 6.97 1.19
N LEU A 65 -10.55 7.98 1.03
CA LEU A 65 -9.10 7.91 1.22
C LEU A 65 -8.70 8.77 2.41
N MET A 66 -7.84 8.24 3.27
CA MET A 66 -7.24 8.98 4.39
C MET A 66 -5.72 8.82 4.35
N ASN A 67 -5.01 9.94 4.22
CA ASN A 67 -3.56 9.95 4.32
C ASN A 67 -3.14 10.17 5.77
N VAL A 68 -2.29 9.28 6.30
CA VAL A 68 -1.85 9.31 7.70
C VAL A 68 -0.32 9.28 7.73
N GLU A 69 0.28 10.26 8.40
CA GLU A 69 1.73 10.21 8.68
C GLU A 69 2.01 9.00 9.60
N ALA A 70 3.10 8.29 9.31
CA ALA A 70 3.53 7.21 10.18
C ALA A 70 3.99 7.75 11.54
N THR A 71 3.72 7.00 12.60
CA THR A 71 4.16 7.31 13.97
C THR A 71 5.46 6.61 14.33
N GLY A 72 5.89 5.65 13.51
CA GLY A 72 7.12 4.91 13.68
C GLY A 72 7.68 4.42 12.34
N TYR A 73 8.98 4.20 12.33
CA TYR A 73 9.76 3.81 11.15
C TYR A 73 10.75 2.73 11.53
N ALA A 74 11.00 1.77 10.64
CA ALA A 74 12.07 0.80 10.77
C ALA A 74 12.91 0.79 9.49
N ALA A 75 14.11 1.35 9.56
CA ALA A 75 15.08 1.28 8.48
C ALA A 75 15.86 -0.03 8.55
N ILE A 76 15.90 -0.77 7.46
CA ILE A 76 16.58 -2.07 7.35
C ILE A 76 17.76 -1.93 6.41
N PHE A 77 18.95 -2.15 6.95
CA PHE A 77 20.21 -2.15 6.23
C PHE A 77 20.72 -3.58 6.06
N ASN A 78 21.24 -3.90 4.88
CA ASN A 78 22.05 -5.10 4.69
C ASN A 78 23.53 -4.76 4.78
N VAL A 79 24.26 -5.55 5.53
CA VAL A 79 25.71 -5.39 5.71
C VAL A 79 26.40 -6.66 5.30
N ARG A 80 27.40 -6.52 4.43
CA ARG A 80 28.13 -7.62 3.85
C ARG A 80 29.63 -7.46 4.12
N GLN A 81 30.29 -8.58 4.44
CA GLN A 81 31.74 -8.64 4.65
C GLN A 81 32.30 -9.92 4.07
N ILE A 82 33.50 -9.84 3.51
CA ILE A 82 34.29 -10.98 3.04
C ILE A 82 35.62 -10.98 3.80
N ALA A 83 36.13 -12.16 4.15
CA ALA A 83 37.45 -12.35 4.71
C ALA A 83 38.00 -13.76 4.43
N LYS A 84 39.30 -13.97 4.63
CA LYS A 84 39.96 -15.28 4.40
C LYS A 84 39.51 -16.36 5.39
N THR A 85 39.19 -15.98 6.62
CA THR A 85 38.73 -16.94 7.64
C THR A 85 37.35 -16.59 8.17
N SER A 86 36.65 -17.59 8.70
CA SER A 86 35.36 -17.39 9.36
C SER A 86 35.45 -16.47 10.57
N LEU A 87 36.58 -16.49 11.29
CA LEU A 87 36.81 -15.62 12.44
C LEU A 87 36.97 -14.15 11.99
N ASP A 88 37.80 -13.92 10.98
CA ASP A 88 38.08 -12.56 10.50
C ASP A 88 36.81 -11.89 9.93
N VAL A 89 36.01 -12.64 9.17
CA VAL A 89 34.77 -12.09 8.60
C VAL A 89 33.79 -11.66 9.69
N ASN A 90 33.70 -12.44 10.78
CA ASN A 90 32.86 -12.10 11.93
C ASN A 90 33.42 -10.90 12.70
N THR A 91 34.72 -10.86 12.94
CA THR A 91 35.37 -9.76 13.67
C THR A 91 35.19 -8.44 12.92
N LEU A 92 35.55 -8.40 11.64
CA LEU A 92 35.46 -7.18 10.81
C LEU A 92 34.03 -6.66 10.71
N LEU A 93 33.05 -7.57 10.49
CA LEU A 93 31.66 -7.16 10.38
C LEU A 93 31.12 -6.66 11.72
N ASN A 94 31.42 -7.32 12.82
CA ASN A 94 30.95 -6.92 14.14
C ASN A 94 31.56 -5.56 14.57
N GLU A 95 32.83 -5.27 14.29
CA GLU A 95 33.45 -3.97 14.55
C GLU A 95 32.69 -2.83 13.87
N ARG A 96 32.34 -3.00 12.59
CA ARG A 96 31.53 -2.02 11.82
C ARG A 96 30.15 -1.83 12.44
N ILE A 97 29.47 -2.94 12.76
CA ILE A 97 28.12 -2.90 13.34
C ILE A 97 28.14 -2.24 14.73
N GLU A 98 29.08 -2.59 15.60
CA GLU A 98 29.15 -1.99 16.93
C GLU A 98 29.53 -0.50 16.90
N ALA A 99 30.35 -0.08 15.94
CA ALA A 99 30.64 1.34 15.73
C ALA A 99 29.40 2.09 15.25
N PHE A 100 28.64 1.54 14.31
CA PHE A 100 27.37 2.09 13.85
C PHE A 100 26.34 2.19 15.00
N LYS A 101 26.15 1.13 15.77
CA LYS A 101 25.26 1.12 16.95
C LYS A 101 25.62 2.23 17.95
N LYS A 102 26.90 2.39 18.24
CA LYS A 102 27.39 3.48 19.15
C LYS A 102 27.03 4.85 18.61
N GLY A 103 27.22 5.09 17.32
CA GLY A 103 26.84 6.34 16.66
C GLY A 103 25.35 6.61 16.73
N LEU A 104 24.52 5.60 16.49
CA LEU A 104 23.05 5.70 16.57
C LEU A 104 22.59 6.04 18.00
N ILE A 105 23.17 5.38 19.01
CA ILE A 105 22.85 5.64 20.42
C ILE A 105 23.24 7.08 20.79
N ALA A 106 24.41 7.57 20.33
CA ALA A 106 24.81 8.95 20.52
C ALA A 106 23.86 9.97 19.88
N ASN A 107 23.20 9.58 18.79
CA ASN A 107 22.17 10.38 18.12
C ASN A 107 20.74 10.20 18.72
N GLY A 108 20.62 9.51 19.86
CA GLY A 108 19.39 9.40 20.62
C GLY A 108 18.47 8.22 20.23
N ILE A 109 18.96 7.26 19.46
CA ILE A 109 18.23 6.01 19.19
C ILE A 109 18.46 5.04 20.34
N GLY A 110 17.40 4.43 20.85
CA GLY A 110 17.49 3.46 21.94
C GLY A 110 18.28 2.20 21.55
N ALA A 111 19.08 1.66 22.45
CA ALA A 111 19.81 0.42 22.18
C ALA A 111 18.87 -0.77 21.89
N SER A 112 17.68 -0.79 22.48
CA SER A 112 16.62 -1.77 22.24
C SER A 112 15.99 -1.66 20.85
N ASP A 113 16.13 -0.50 20.22
CA ASP A 113 15.52 -0.19 18.93
C ASP A 113 16.44 -0.56 17.75
N ILE A 114 17.57 -1.19 18.05
CA ILE A 114 18.56 -1.65 17.06
C ILE A 114 18.68 -3.16 17.16
N VAL A 115 18.19 -3.86 16.14
CA VAL A 115 18.21 -5.32 16.05
C VAL A 115 19.16 -5.75 14.95
N VAL A 116 20.01 -6.74 15.24
CA VAL A 116 20.97 -7.32 14.28
C VAL A 116 20.67 -8.80 14.09
N GLU A 117 20.45 -9.19 12.82
CA GLU A 117 20.14 -10.57 12.43
C GLU A 117 21.19 -11.10 11.47
N VAL A 118 21.63 -12.34 11.69
CA VAL A 118 22.49 -13.06 10.75
C VAL A 118 21.62 -13.65 9.64
N ILE A 119 21.93 -13.28 8.40
CA ILE A 119 21.22 -13.79 7.22
C ILE A 119 21.91 -15.00 6.65
N SER A 120 23.22 -14.92 6.41
CA SER A 120 23.99 -16.06 5.89
C SER A 120 25.47 -15.90 6.20
N GLN A 121 26.15 -17.02 6.41
CA GLN A 121 27.60 -17.14 6.43
C GLN A 121 27.99 -18.33 5.56
N VAL A 122 28.66 -18.05 4.46
CA VAL A 122 28.97 -19.08 3.45
C VAL A 122 30.45 -19.03 3.04
N PRO A 123 31.05 -20.18 2.71
CA PRO A 123 32.38 -20.20 2.11
C PRO A 123 32.35 -19.72 0.68
N ILE A 124 33.44 -19.07 0.25
CA ILE A 124 33.70 -18.67 -1.11
C ILE A 124 34.68 -19.69 -1.69
N TYR A 125 34.37 -20.25 -2.84
CA TYR A 125 35.20 -21.25 -3.51
C TYR A 125 35.94 -20.62 -4.69
N GLY A 126 37.22 -20.97 -4.80
CA GLY A 126 38.05 -20.69 -5.97
C GLY A 126 38.36 -21.98 -6.72
N LEU A 127 38.68 -21.86 -8.01
CA LEU A 127 39.12 -22.97 -8.85
C LEU A 127 40.63 -23.13 -8.76
N SER A 128 41.11 -24.24 -8.24
CA SER A 128 42.54 -24.59 -8.25
C SER A 128 42.84 -25.61 -9.36
N ASN A 129 43.84 -25.30 -10.16
CA ASN A 129 44.31 -26.17 -11.24
C ASN A 129 45.38 -27.12 -10.70
N PHE A 130 45.06 -28.39 -10.51
CA PHE A 130 46.04 -29.41 -10.24
C PHE A 130 46.60 -29.95 -11.59
N LYS A 131 47.90 -29.68 -11.84
CA LYS A 131 48.62 -30.29 -12.95
C LYS A 131 48.96 -31.74 -12.57
N LYS A 132 48.26 -32.70 -13.10
CA LYS A 132 48.69 -34.11 -13.15
C LYS A 132 49.48 -34.31 -14.45
N ILE A 133 50.41 -35.28 -14.44
CA ILE A 133 51.31 -35.50 -15.58
C ILE A 133 50.56 -35.76 -16.91
N PHE A 134 49.33 -36.29 -16.83
CA PHE A 134 48.54 -36.62 -18.03
C PHE A 134 47.10 -36.05 -18.02
N SER A 135 46.73 -35.22 -17.03
CA SER A 135 45.39 -34.60 -17.00
C SER A 135 45.38 -33.30 -16.16
N LYS A 136 44.52 -32.33 -16.56
CA LYS A 136 44.21 -31.18 -15.76
C LYS A 136 42.89 -31.46 -15.04
N SER A 137 42.88 -31.46 -13.72
CA SER A 137 41.65 -31.47 -12.94
C SER A 137 41.50 -30.14 -12.26
N GLN A 138 40.33 -29.56 -12.32
CA GLN A 138 39.96 -28.37 -11.57
C GLN A 138 39.20 -28.80 -10.32
N ASN A 139 39.66 -28.41 -9.16
CA ASN A 139 38.97 -28.65 -7.90
C ASN A 139 38.54 -27.32 -7.29
N GLU A 140 37.34 -27.29 -6.75
CA GLU A 140 36.87 -26.16 -5.94
C GLU A 140 37.51 -26.27 -4.56
N VAL A 141 38.17 -25.18 -4.14
CA VAL A 141 38.77 -25.05 -2.82
C VAL A 141 38.22 -23.80 -2.14
N PRO A 142 37.90 -23.84 -0.82
CA PRO A 142 37.47 -22.66 -0.12
C PRO A 142 38.62 -21.64 -0.03
N ILE A 143 38.39 -20.41 -0.49
CA ILE A 143 39.36 -19.33 -0.50
C ILE A 143 39.02 -18.21 0.49
N GLY A 144 37.82 -18.21 1.04
CA GLY A 144 37.34 -17.22 1.98
C GLY A 144 35.93 -17.50 2.46
N PHE A 145 35.41 -16.56 3.21
CA PHE A 145 34.06 -16.59 3.77
C PHE A 145 33.35 -15.26 3.49
N GLU A 146 32.06 -15.33 3.28
CA GLU A 146 31.17 -14.21 3.14
C GLU A 146 30.11 -14.25 4.24
N LEU A 147 29.87 -13.12 4.92
CA LEU A 147 28.90 -12.96 5.98
C LEU A 147 27.95 -11.82 5.62
N HIS A 148 26.64 -12.09 5.71
CA HIS A 148 25.57 -11.11 5.58
C HIS A 148 24.80 -10.99 6.89
N LYS A 149 24.54 -9.75 7.29
CA LYS A 149 23.65 -9.42 8.41
C LYS A 149 22.69 -8.32 8.00
N ASN A 150 21.50 -8.34 8.57
CA ASN A 150 20.59 -7.22 8.53
C ASN A 150 20.65 -6.45 9.84
N ILE A 151 20.55 -5.12 9.73
CA ILE A 151 20.44 -4.23 10.88
C ILE A 151 19.12 -3.49 10.72
N THR A 152 18.20 -3.69 11.66
CA THR A 152 16.94 -2.96 11.74
C THR A 152 17.07 -1.88 12.78
N VAL A 153 16.80 -0.63 12.40
CA VAL A 153 16.83 0.55 13.26
C VAL A 153 15.43 1.14 13.35
N VAL A 154 14.85 1.14 14.54
CA VAL A 154 13.49 1.68 14.79
C VAL A 154 13.60 3.10 15.35
N PHE A 155 12.77 4.01 14.85
CA PHE A 155 12.70 5.41 15.29
C PHE A 155 11.31 6.01 15.05
N THR A 156 10.99 7.11 15.75
CA THR A 156 9.64 7.70 15.74
C THR A 156 9.51 8.97 14.89
N LYS A 157 10.62 9.61 14.53
CA LYS A 157 10.63 10.85 13.76
C LYS A 157 11.23 10.61 12.38
N TYR A 158 10.50 10.92 11.31
CA TYR A 158 10.97 10.75 9.93
C TYR A 158 12.34 11.43 9.65
N ASP A 159 12.54 12.60 10.23
CA ASP A 159 13.76 13.39 9.99
C ASP A 159 15.04 12.66 10.47
N LEU A 160 14.92 11.75 11.45
CA LEU A 160 16.03 10.90 11.89
C LEU A 160 16.54 9.93 10.83
N LEU A 161 15.75 9.67 9.78
CA LEU A 161 16.18 8.78 8.68
C LEU A 161 17.48 9.27 8.02
N ASN A 162 17.61 10.58 7.82
CA ASN A 162 18.83 11.15 7.24
C ASN A 162 20.03 10.94 8.15
N ASP A 163 19.86 11.11 9.45
CA ASP A 163 20.93 10.93 10.45
C ASP A 163 21.33 9.45 10.54
N VAL A 164 20.35 8.53 10.47
CA VAL A 164 20.61 7.09 10.46
C VAL A 164 21.39 6.67 9.21
N VAL A 165 20.99 7.14 8.03
CA VAL A 165 21.69 6.85 6.76
C VAL A 165 23.10 7.46 6.77
N PHE A 166 23.25 8.68 7.27
CA PHE A 166 24.55 9.34 7.39
C PHE A 166 25.46 8.57 8.35
N GLU A 167 24.96 8.15 9.51
CA GLU A 167 25.74 7.36 10.45
C GLU A 167 26.12 5.99 9.85
N ALA A 168 25.23 5.32 9.15
CA ALA A 168 25.49 4.08 8.44
C ALA A 168 26.66 4.24 7.44
N SER A 169 26.66 5.34 6.69
CA SER A 169 27.68 5.62 5.67
C SER A 169 29.09 5.79 6.25
N LYS A 170 29.24 6.31 7.48
CA LYS A 170 30.52 6.42 8.17
C LYS A 170 31.18 5.06 8.45
N HIS A 171 30.35 4.03 8.53
CA HIS A 171 30.79 2.66 8.80
C HIS A 171 30.68 1.76 7.57
N GLU A 172 30.65 2.36 6.38
CA GLU A 172 30.57 1.66 5.09
C GLU A 172 29.31 0.75 4.96
N ILE A 173 28.21 1.16 5.58
CA ILE A 173 26.90 0.51 5.50
C ILE A 173 26.05 1.34 4.55
N TYR A 174 26.03 0.93 3.27
CA TYR A 174 25.41 1.72 2.21
C TYR A 174 24.09 1.14 1.71
N ASP A 175 23.81 -0.12 2.00
CA ASP A 175 22.64 -0.82 1.48
C ASP A 175 21.43 -0.64 2.41
N LEU A 176 20.70 0.46 2.19
CA LEU A 176 19.36 0.63 2.78
C LEU A 176 18.36 -0.17 1.96
N VAL A 177 17.97 -1.34 2.45
CA VAL A 177 17.07 -2.27 1.76
C VAL A 177 15.66 -1.70 1.66
N LYS A 178 15.13 -1.23 2.79
CA LYS A 178 13.79 -0.62 2.87
C LYS A 178 13.61 0.17 4.16
N VAL A 179 12.55 0.96 4.19
CA VAL A 179 12.01 1.54 5.43
C VAL A 179 10.56 1.10 5.57
N ASP A 180 10.24 0.44 6.65
CA ASP A 180 8.86 0.11 7.01
C ASP A 180 8.23 1.27 7.80
N TYR A 181 6.94 1.46 7.61
CA TYR A 181 6.16 2.55 8.17
C TYR A 181 5.08 1.98 9.08
N PHE A 182 4.94 2.52 10.29
CA PHE A 182 3.98 2.06 11.26
C PHE A 182 3.04 3.20 11.64
N ALA A 183 1.78 2.85 11.89
CA ALA A 183 0.81 3.73 12.52
C ALA A 183 0.32 3.05 13.79
N GLU A 184 0.40 3.76 14.92
CA GLU A 184 -0.22 3.29 16.15
C GLU A 184 -1.74 3.23 15.99
N ASN A 185 -2.35 2.16 16.46
CA ASN A 185 -3.80 1.95 16.48
C ASN A 185 -4.51 2.26 15.14
N PRO A 186 -4.28 1.47 14.09
CA PRO A 186 -4.89 1.71 12.77
C PRO A 186 -6.44 1.65 12.81
N TYR A 187 -7.03 0.99 13.80
CA TYR A 187 -8.49 0.89 13.95
C TYR A 187 -9.17 2.24 14.16
N GLN A 188 -8.54 3.19 14.88
CA GLN A 188 -9.07 4.53 15.08
C GLN A 188 -9.27 5.31 13.75
N TYR A 189 -8.41 5.06 12.77
CA TYR A 189 -8.52 5.69 11.45
C TYR A 189 -9.75 5.15 10.72
N TYR A 190 -9.96 3.84 10.75
CA TYR A 190 -11.16 3.24 10.17
C TYR A 190 -12.44 3.68 10.87
N ASP A 191 -12.43 3.84 12.19
CA ASP A 191 -13.59 4.36 12.91
C ASP A 191 -13.91 5.81 12.53
N THR A 192 -12.88 6.64 12.38
CA THR A 192 -13.04 8.01 11.88
C THR A 192 -13.61 8.01 10.45
N MET A 193 -13.09 7.16 9.57
CA MET A 193 -13.58 7.03 8.21
C MET A 193 -15.04 6.59 8.17
N ARG A 194 -15.42 5.63 9.02
CA ARG A 194 -16.79 5.13 9.18
C ARG A 194 -17.75 6.24 9.58
N GLN A 195 -17.38 7.04 10.59
CA GLN A 195 -18.18 8.18 11.06
C GLN A 195 -18.41 9.21 9.96
N ILE A 196 -17.36 9.52 9.18
CA ILE A 196 -17.45 10.48 8.08
C ILE A 196 -18.35 9.96 6.96
N LEU A 197 -18.19 8.70 6.55
CA LEU A 197 -19.02 8.10 5.51
C LEU A 197 -20.49 8.01 5.94
N THR A 198 -20.75 7.64 7.21
CA THR A 198 -22.11 7.61 7.75
C THR A 198 -22.74 8.99 7.70
N SER A 199 -22.03 10.03 8.17
CA SER A 199 -22.52 11.43 8.07
C SER A 199 -22.75 11.88 6.63
N TYR A 200 -21.97 11.38 5.70
CA TYR A 200 -22.14 11.69 4.28
C TYR A 200 -23.39 11.02 3.71
N ILE A 201 -23.64 9.77 4.07
CA ILE A 201 -24.85 9.02 3.70
C ILE A 201 -26.09 9.71 4.23
N ASP A 202 -26.11 10.12 5.50
CA ASP A 202 -27.24 10.85 6.09
C ASP A 202 -27.58 12.13 5.32
N LYS A 203 -26.55 12.84 4.86
CA LYS A 203 -26.74 14.05 4.03
C LYS A 203 -27.31 13.72 2.66
N LEU A 204 -26.87 12.60 2.04
CA LEU A 204 -27.42 12.15 0.77
C LEU A 204 -28.88 11.71 0.91
N GLU A 205 -29.20 10.94 1.94
CA GLU A 205 -30.58 10.52 2.20
C GLU A 205 -31.54 11.70 2.35
N LYS A 206 -31.14 12.74 3.10
CA LYS A 206 -31.95 13.97 3.21
C LYS A 206 -32.17 14.64 1.85
N ARG A 207 -31.13 14.73 1.02
CA ARG A 207 -31.21 15.29 -0.32
C ARG A 207 -32.16 14.49 -1.24
N TYR A 208 -32.14 13.17 -1.13
CA TYR A 208 -33.08 12.33 -1.86
C TYR A 208 -34.51 12.51 -1.39
N GLY A 209 -34.73 12.70 -0.09
CA GLY A 209 -36.04 13.07 0.48
C GLY A 209 -36.57 14.39 -0.07
N GLU A 210 -35.72 15.42 -0.25
CA GLU A 210 -36.09 16.73 -0.81
C GLU A 210 -36.62 16.62 -2.27
N VAL A 211 -36.18 15.61 -3.03
CA VAL A 211 -36.67 15.33 -4.38
C VAL A 211 -37.77 14.24 -4.44
N GLY A 212 -38.33 13.90 -3.29
CA GLY A 212 -39.47 12.98 -3.18
C GLY A 212 -39.10 11.50 -3.12
N LEU A 213 -37.82 11.16 -2.91
CA LEU A 213 -37.38 9.77 -2.73
C LEU A 213 -37.14 9.48 -1.25
N GLU A 214 -38.19 8.99 -0.58
CA GLU A 214 -38.13 8.64 0.84
C GLU A 214 -37.51 7.26 1.06
N LEU A 215 -36.21 7.22 1.37
CA LEU A 215 -35.45 5.97 1.56
C LEU A 215 -35.76 5.26 2.87
N ASP A 216 -36.44 5.88 3.82
CA ASP A 216 -36.85 5.26 5.09
C ASP A 216 -37.83 4.08 4.92
N SER A 217 -38.54 4.07 3.81
CA SER A 217 -39.46 2.98 3.44
C SER A 217 -38.76 1.74 2.87
N PHE A 218 -37.44 1.79 2.70
CA PHE A 218 -36.62 0.73 2.13
C PHE A 218 -35.90 -0.08 3.21
N ASP A 219 -35.64 -1.35 2.96
CA ASP A 219 -34.69 -2.14 3.72
C ASP A 219 -33.27 -1.76 3.32
N ARG A 220 -32.37 -1.68 4.30
CA ARG A 220 -30.97 -1.25 4.11
C ARG A 220 -30.02 -2.43 4.25
N MET A 221 -29.09 -2.57 3.32
CA MET A 221 -27.94 -3.46 3.43
C MET A 221 -26.66 -2.64 3.32
N LEU A 222 -25.73 -2.84 4.26
CA LEU A 222 -24.43 -2.16 4.32
C LEU A 222 -23.33 -3.19 4.09
N SER A 223 -22.39 -2.86 3.23
CA SER A 223 -21.15 -3.60 3.02
C SER A 223 -19.96 -2.63 3.15
N GLU A 224 -18.92 -3.07 3.85
CA GLU A 224 -17.70 -2.30 4.08
C GLU A 224 -16.48 -3.10 3.62
N LYS A 225 -15.55 -2.44 2.95
CA LYS A 225 -14.24 -2.97 2.59
C LYS A 225 -13.17 -1.95 2.93
N THR A 226 -12.14 -2.38 3.64
CA THR A 226 -11.01 -1.55 4.06
C THR A 226 -9.69 -2.09 3.52
N SER A 227 -8.72 -1.19 3.27
CA SER A 227 -7.34 -1.56 2.98
C SER A 227 -6.39 -0.44 3.41
N ALA A 228 -5.09 -0.78 3.45
CA ALA A 228 -4.02 0.18 3.69
C ALA A 228 -2.90 -0.03 2.68
N VAL A 229 -2.37 1.07 2.15
CA VAL A 229 -1.22 1.09 1.23
C VAL A 229 -0.08 1.79 1.94
N TYR A 230 1.06 1.12 2.01
CA TYR A 230 2.28 1.60 2.66
C TYR A 230 3.30 2.06 1.62
N PRO A 231 4.08 3.11 1.89
CA PRO A 231 5.08 3.63 0.96
C PRO A 231 6.39 2.82 0.97
N ILE A 232 6.31 1.50 0.83
CA ILE A 232 7.43 0.56 1.02
C ILE A 232 8.39 0.42 -0.16
N SER A 233 7.95 0.71 -1.38
CA SER A 233 8.72 0.50 -2.62
C SER A 233 9.62 1.66 -3.03
N ARG A 234 10.04 2.51 -2.08
CA ARG A 234 10.83 3.72 -2.34
C ARG A 234 12.31 3.50 -2.49
N TYR A 235 12.83 2.43 -1.94
CA TYR A 235 14.26 2.24 -1.78
C TYR A 235 14.76 1.19 -2.77
N THR A 236 15.84 1.55 -3.45
CA THR A 236 16.55 0.60 -4.32
C THR A 236 17.73 0.06 -3.53
N SER A 237 17.75 -1.23 -3.31
CA SER A 237 18.82 -1.88 -2.59
C SER A 237 20.14 -1.76 -3.37
N TYR A 238 21.22 -1.46 -2.66
CA TYR A 238 22.57 -1.36 -3.20
C TYR A 238 23.37 -2.60 -2.81
N SER A 239 23.83 -3.38 -3.77
CA SER A 239 24.70 -4.51 -3.50
C SER A 239 26.14 -4.17 -3.90
N GLY A 240 26.92 -3.73 -2.96
CA GLY A 240 28.34 -3.44 -3.08
C GLY A 240 29.17 -4.22 -2.07
N LEU A 241 30.36 -4.64 -2.48
CA LEU A 241 31.36 -5.15 -1.55
C LEU A 241 32.07 -4.00 -0.88
N THR A 242 32.16 -4.05 0.44
CA THR A 242 32.91 -3.08 1.23
C THR A 242 34.16 -3.72 1.80
N ARG A 243 35.29 -3.01 1.78
CA ARG A 243 36.61 -3.30 2.36
C ARG A 243 37.42 -4.45 1.73
N MET A 244 36.84 -5.45 1.09
CA MET A 244 37.63 -6.49 0.43
C MET A 244 36.91 -6.95 -0.83
N SER A 245 37.64 -6.96 -1.96
CA SER A 245 37.14 -7.52 -3.20
C SER A 245 37.47 -9.02 -3.30
N TYR A 246 36.78 -9.73 -4.17
CA TYR A 246 37.14 -11.13 -4.47
C TYR A 246 38.57 -11.28 -4.96
N ASP A 247 39.12 -10.27 -5.65
CA ASP A 247 40.48 -10.28 -6.16
C ASP A 247 41.52 -10.19 -5.05
N GLU A 248 41.23 -9.48 -3.95
CA GLU A 248 42.07 -9.44 -2.76
C GLU A 248 42.17 -10.79 -2.03
N LEU A 249 41.11 -11.60 -2.11
CA LEU A 249 41.13 -12.96 -1.59
C LEU A 249 42.11 -13.87 -2.37
N LEU A 250 42.33 -13.58 -3.64
CA LEU A 250 43.17 -14.37 -4.53
C LEU A 250 44.65 -13.98 -4.48
N ASP A 251 45.02 -13.03 -3.64
CA ASP A 251 46.44 -12.56 -3.43
C ASP A 251 47.16 -12.24 -4.74
N LYS A 252 46.46 -11.63 -5.70
CA LYS A 252 47.05 -11.17 -6.95
C LYS A 252 47.41 -9.69 -6.81
N ASN A 253 48.58 -9.30 -7.30
CA ASN A 253 48.98 -7.90 -7.45
C ASN A 253 47.93 -7.16 -8.26
N GLN A 254 47.15 -6.30 -7.59
CA GLN A 254 46.13 -5.50 -8.22
C GLN A 254 46.73 -4.31 -8.94
N GLU A 255 46.75 -4.30 -10.24
CA GLU A 255 46.69 -3.06 -11.01
C GLU A 255 45.24 -2.54 -10.88
N LEU A 256 45.06 -1.39 -10.21
CA LEU A 256 43.82 -0.66 -10.20
C LEU A 256 43.43 -0.32 -11.64
N ILE A 257 42.57 -1.10 -12.23
CA ILE A 257 41.94 -0.72 -13.49
C ILE A 257 41.09 0.50 -13.18
N SER A 258 41.51 1.67 -13.68
CA SER A 258 40.80 2.93 -13.52
C SER A 258 39.44 2.85 -14.24
N GLY A 259 38.43 2.36 -13.54
CA GLY A 259 37.04 2.34 -13.99
C GLY A 259 36.15 2.91 -12.91
N VAL A 260 35.58 4.10 -13.16
CA VAL A 260 34.56 4.65 -12.27
C VAL A 260 33.27 3.88 -12.54
N ARG A 261 32.86 3.04 -11.59
CA ARG A 261 31.54 2.41 -11.64
C ARG A 261 30.58 3.19 -10.76
N THR A 262 29.75 4.03 -11.37
CA THR A 262 28.68 4.73 -10.69
C THR A 262 27.40 3.95 -10.90
N VAL A 263 26.74 3.53 -9.81
CA VAL A 263 25.37 3.02 -9.88
C VAL A 263 24.46 4.25 -9.76
N VAL A 264 23.87 4.66 -10.88
CA VAL A 264 22.88 5.74 -10.87
C VAL A 264 21.54 5.11 -10.50
N SER A 265 21.05 5.40 -9.29
CA SER A 265 19.68 5.06 -8.93
C SER A 265 18.74 6.08 -9.58
N PRO A 266 17.67 5.65 -10.25
CA PRO A 266 16.66 6.57 -10.77
C PRO A 266 16.00 7.32 -9.61
N SER A 267 15.61 8.58 -9.86
CA SER A 267 14.78 9.32 -8.91
C SER A 267 13.45 8.59 -8.74
N MET A 268 13.10 8.27 -7.50
CA MET A 268 11.86 7.59 -7.20
C MET A 268 10.85 8.57 -6.63
N TYR A 269 9.65 8.58 -7.20
CA TYR A 269 8.51 9.34 -6.69
C TYR A 269 7.60 8.42 -5.89
N TYR A 270 6.80 9.01 -4.99
CA TYR A 270 5.74 8.29 -4.32
C TYR A 270 4.69 7.88 -5.33
N ASP A 271 4.38 6.59 -5.33
CA ASP A 271 3.22 6.07 -6.06
C ASP A 271 2.02 6.08 -5.11
N TYR A 272 1.41 7.27 -4.98
CA TYR A 272 0.18 7.43 -4.21
C TYR A 272 -1.02 6.95 -5.01
N LEU A 273 -2.00 6.41 -4.29
CA LEU A 273 -3.31 6.15 -4.88
C LEU A 273 -3.86 7.46 -5.47
N PRO A 274 -4.29 7.45 -6.74
CA PRO A 274 -4.81 8.64 -7.38
C PRO A 274 -6.10 9.10 -6.69
N PHE A 275 -6.21 10.41 -6.46
CA PHE A 275 -7.33 11.00 -5.73
C PHE A 275 -8.66 10.93 -6.50
N ASP A 276 -8.59 10.75 -7.82
CA ASP A 276 -9.77 10.76 -8.69
C ASP A 276 -10.75 9.61 -8.45
N ASN A 277 -10.29 8.55 -7.78
CA ASN A 277 -11.09 7.38 -7.48
C ASN A 277 -11.85 7.47 -6.14
N PHE A 278 -11.73 8.60 -5.42
CA PHE A 278 -12.30 8.76 -4.08
C PHE A 278 -13.30 9.91 -4.04
N ASP A 279 -14.44 9.66 -3.38
CA ASP A 279 -15.49 10.65 -3.16
C ASP A 279 -15.12 11.60 -2.02
N VAL A 280 -14.41 11.09 -1.01
CA VAL A 280 -13.95 11.83 0.16
C VAL A 280 -12.46 11.58 0.37
N ILE A 281 -11.70 12.66 0.56
CA ILE A 281 -10.26 12.58 0.83
C ILE A 281 -9.97 13.35 2.11
N LEU A 282 -9.39 12.64 3.08
CA LEU A 282 -8.91 13.21 4.33
C LEU A 282 -7.42 13.43 4.27
N HIS A 283 -6.96 14.57 4.79
CA HIS A 283 -5.56 14.99 4.78
C HIS A 283 -4.95 14.92 3.36
N PRO A 284 -5.50 15.66 2.38
CA PRO A 284 -5.03 15.59 0.98
C PRO A 284 -3.61 16.10 0.80
N LYS A 285 -3.10 16.88 1.76
CA LYS A 285 -1.74 17.42 1.72
C LYS A 285 -0.75 16.37 2.22
N VAL A 286 -0.07 15.71 1.27
CA VAL A 286 0.95 14.71 1.56
C VAL A 286 2.32 15.28 1.21
N ILE A 287 3.12 15.60 2.25
CA ILE A 287 4.49 16.13 2.09
C ILE A 287 5.52 15.04 2.39
N LYS A 288 5.23 14.21 3.39
CA LYS A 288 6.06 13.07 3.81
C LYS A 288 5.46 11.76 3.33
N PRO A 289 6.24 10.67 3.31
CA PRO A 289 5.69 9.35 3.08
C PRO A 289 4.57 9.06 4.07
N SER A 290 3.38 8.81 3.56
CA SER A 290 2.17 8.61 4.38
C SER A 290 1.54 7.26 4.05
N ILE A 291 0.96 6.65 5.07
CA ILE A 291 0.15 5.44 4.91
C ILE A 291 -1.22 5.90 4.39
N GLN A 292 -1.69 5.27 3.31
CA GLN A 292 -2.97 5.57 2.72
C GLN A 292 -3.99 4.52 3.14
N TYR A 293 -4.91 4.89 4.04
CA TYR A 293 -6.05 4.06 4.41
C TYR A 293 -7.19 4.30 3.45
N THR A 294 -7.82 3.23 2.98
CA THR A 294 -8.98 3.30 2.11
C THR A 294 -10.17 2.59 2.72
N MET A 295 -11.34 3.14 2.50
CA MET A 295 -12.60 2.53 2.87
C MET A 295 -13.59 2.68 1.72
N ASN A 296 -14.14 1.56 1.27
CA ASN A 296 -15.28 1.52 0.39
C ASN A 296 -16.51 1.12 1.22
N MET A 297 -17.55 1.90 1.14
CA MET A 297 -18.83 1.63 1.80
C MET A 297 -19.94 1.60 0.76
N LYS A 298 -20.54 0.43 0.60
CA LYS A 298 -21.68 0.25 -0.29
C LYS A 298 -22.95 0.08 0.51
N ILE A 299 -23.92 0.97 0.27
CA ILE A 299 -25.27 0.87 0.82
C ILE A 299 -26.24 0.49 -0.31
N THR A 300 -27.09 -0.47 -0.03
CA THR A 300 -28.16 -0.88 -0.95
C THR A 300 -29.50 -0.74 -0.24
N PHE A 301 -30.38 0.03 -0.84
CA PHE A 301 -31.76 0.22 -0.41
C PHE A 301 -32.63 -0.67 -1.29
N THR A 302 -33.42 -1.53 -0.66
CA THR A 302 -34.34 -2.43 -1.36
C THR A 302 -35.76 -2.11 -0.91
N LYS A 303 -36.67 -1.89 -1.87
CA LYS A 303 -38.07 -1.60 -1.57
C LYS A 303 -38.71 -2.75 -0.79
N LYS A 304 -39.33 -2.44 0.34
CA LYS A 304 -40.04 -3.43 1.16
C LYS A 304 -41.13 -4.08 0.33
N LYS A 305 -41.09 -5.38 0.22
CA LYS A 305 -42.21 -6.13 -0.40
C LYS A 305 -43.41 -6.05 0.53
N PRO A 306 -44.61 -5.76 0.00
CA PRO A 306 -45.81 -5.81 0.83
C PRO A 306 -45.89 -7.18 1.48
N THR A 307 -46.09 -7.21 2.78
CA THR A 307 -46.31 -8.47 3.50
C THR A 307 -47.58 -9.10 2.90
N ALA A 308 -47.44 -10.30 2.35
CA ALA A 308 -48.59 -11.03 1.82
C ALA A 308 -49.57 -11.21 2.99
N VAL A 309 -50.70 -10.53 2.91
CA VAL A 309 -51.78 -10.74 3.86
C VAL A 309 -52.25 -12.20 3.64
N LYS A 310 -51.99 -13.07 4.62
CA LYS A 310 -52.56 -14.40 4.60
C LYS A 310 -54.08 -14.23 4.73
N THR A 311 -54.77 -14.20 3.62
CA THR A 311 -56.24 -14.29 3.60
C THR A 311 -56.58 -15.68 4.10
N ILE A 312 -56.94 -15.79 5.35
CA ILE A 312 -57.51 -17.03 5.90
C ILE A 312 -58.92 -17.13 5.32
N THR A 313 -59.07 -17.83 4.21
CA THR A 313 -60.40 -18.18 3.68
C THR A 313 -60.99 -19.23 4.59
N LYS A 314 -61.86 -18.79 5.49
CA LYS A 314 -62.63 -19.71 6.33
C LYS A 314 -63.66 -20.37 5.41
N THR A 315 -63.36 -21.56 4.93
CA THR A 315 -64.33 -22.35 4.20
C THR A 315 -65.29 -22.93 5.19
N GLU A 316 -66.50 -22.36 5.26
CA GLU A 316 -67.58 -22.94 5.98
C GLU A 316 -68.17 -24.09 5.15
N VAL A 317 -67.97 -25.32 5.60
CA VAL A 317 -68.48 -26.50 4.95
C VAL A 317 -69.87 -26.79 5.56
N GLU A 318 -70.90 -26.45 4.84
CA GLU A 318 -72.27 -26.84 5.18
C GLU A 318 -72.47 -28.32 4.82
N LYS A 319 -72.65 -29.19 5.82
CA LYS A 319 -72.90 -30.59 5.64
C LYS A 319 -74.41 -30.77 5.58
N LYS A 320 -74.96 -31.18 4.42
CA LYS A 320 -76.35 -31.60 4.22
C LYS A 320 -76.40 -33.09 4.27
N PHE A 321 -77.29 -33.62 5.14
CA PHE A 321 -77.53 -35.05 5.25
C PHE A 321 -78.84 -35.39 4.56
N PHE A 322 -78.80 -36.46 3.75
CA PHE A 322 -79.97 -36.97 3.07
C PHE A 322 -80.24 -38.43 3.51
N MET A 323 -81.52 -38.75 3.67
CA MET A 323 -81.96 -40.12 3.93
C MET A 323 -82.75 -40.61 2.73
N ILE A 324 -82.51 -41.85 2.37
CA ILE A 324 -83.34 -42.53 1.40
C ILE A 324 -84.43 -43.30 2.15
N THR A 325 -85.67 -42.99 1.90
CA THR A 325 -86.82 -43.68 2.54
C THR A 325 -87.09 -45.02 1.80
N ASP A 326 -87.81 -45.95 2.44
CA ASP A 326 -88.05 -47.30 1.93
C ASP A 326 -88.73 -47.30 0.56
N ASP A 327 -89.47 -46.26 0.18
CA ASP A 327 -90.08 -46.02 -1.11
C ASP A 327 -89.14 -45.39 -2.16
N GLY A 328 -87.78 -45.25 -1.81
CA GLY A 328 -86.77 -44.76 -2.71
C GLY A 328 -86.71 -43.23 -2.84
N GLN A 329 -87.40 -42.43 -2.01
CA GLN A 329 -87.35 -40.99 -2.05
C GLN A 329 -86.21 -40.47 -1.20
N VAL A 330 -85.50 -39.40 -1.69
CA VAL A 330 -84.44 -38.72 -0.99
C VAL A 330 -84.97 -37.55 -0.20
N LYS A 331 -84.86 -37.59 1.13
CA LYS A 331 -85.27 -36.48 2.03
C LYS A 331 -84.08 -35.87 2.71
N LEU A 332 -84.04 -34.53 2.75
CA LEU A 332 -83.05 -33.76 3.54
C LEU A 332 -83.35 -33.98 5.01
N ILE A 333 -82.34 -34.29 5.81
CA ILE A 333 -82.43 -34.40 7.26
C ILE A 333 -81.89 -33.12 7.88
N ASP A 334 -82.75 -32.38 8.61
CA ASP A 334 -82.32 -31.28 9.41
C ASP A 334 -81.70 -31.87 10.69
N VAL A 335 -80.33 -31.78 10.80
CA VAL A 335 -79.64 -32.14 12.05
C VAL A 335 -79.79 -30.96 12.98
N ILE A 336 -80.63 -31.03 13.95
CA ILE A 336 -80.77 -30.07 15.02
C ILE A 336 -79.41 -30.16 15.85
N LYS A 337 -78.68 -29.01 15.94
CA LYS A 337 -77.49 -28.87 16.72
C LYS A 337 -77.77 -28.93 18.20
#